data_5b6038ab75706160efc62e5dfce87b50
#
_entry.id   5b6038ab75706160efc62e5dfce87b50
#
_cell.length_a   1.000
_cell.length_b   1.000
_cell.length_c   1.000
_cell.angle_alpha   90.00
_cell.angle_beta   90.00
_cell.angle_gamma   90.00
#
_symmetry.space_group_name_H-M   'P 1'
#
loop_
_entity.id
_entity.type
_entity.pdbx_description
1 polymer ?
#
loop_
_entity_poly.entity_id
_entity_poly.type
_entity_poly.pdbx_seq_one_letter_code
_entity_poly.pdbx_strand_id
1 'polypeptide(L)'
;MSEKRRDNRNRILREGEYQRKDGRYRFRYLDEDGKEQNVYSWRLDKNDPMPKGKKREPSLREKEKQIEADLFDHIVTNGGKLTVLELVEKYVSLKTGVRHNTVAGYKTVINILKKEPFGRQRIDKVRLSDAKAWLIKLQKVDSRGYSSIHSIRGVLRPAFQMAVDDDLIRKNPFGFE
;
A
#
# COMPACT_ATOMS: atom_id res chain seq x y z
N MET A 1 16.15 -6.16 38.09
CA MET A 1 16.35 -6.24 36.62
C MET A 1 15.16 -6.98 36.03
N SER A 2 14.43 -6.38 35.07
CA SER A 2 13.29 -7.05 34.43
C SER A 2 13.79 -8.23 33.61
N GLU A 3 13.22 -9.41 33.83
CA GLU A 3 13.58 -10.64 33.13
C GLU A 3 13.23 -10.49 31.64
N LYS A 4 14.22 -10.67 30.75
CA LYS A 4 14.01 -10.50 29.30
C LYS A 4 13.09 -11.60 28.79
N ARG A 5 11.97 -11.24 28.17
CA ARG A 5 11.02 -12.18 27.55
C ARG A 5 11.71 -13.01 26.48
N ARG A 6 11.40 -14.30 26.42
CA ARG A 6 11.96 -15.24 25.44
C ARG A 6 10.85 -15.97 24.70
N ASP A 7 11.14 -16.38 23.48
CA ASP A 7 10.26 -17.25 22.70
C ASP A 7 10.47 -18.74 23.06
N ASN A 8 9.71 -19.62 22.41
CA ASN A 8 9.80 -21.07 22.60
C ASN A 8 11.14 -21.69 22.15
N ARG A 9 11.99 -20.92 21.43
CA ARG A 9 13.34 -21.27 21.01
C ARG A 9 14.40 -20.59 21.88
N ASN A 10 14.01 -20.06 23.04
CA ASN A 10 14.89 -19.37 23.99
C ASN A 10 15.54 -18.08 23.45
N ARG A 11 15.01 -17.49 22.37
CA ARG A 11 15.49 -16.22 21.82
C ARG A 11 14.88 -15.04 22.56
N ILE A 12 15.68 -14.01 22.79
CA ILE A 12 15.22 -12.77 23.44
C ILE A 12 14.28 -12.02 22.51
N LEU A 13 13.10 -11.72 23.02
CA LEU A 13 12.11 -10.86 22.35
C LEU A 13 12.38 -9.41 22.72
N ARG A 14 12.26 -8.52 21.73
CA ARG A 14 12.41 -7.07 21.87
C ARG A 14 11.15 -6.46 22.52
N GLU A 15 11.23 -5.20 22.85
CA GLU A 15 10.05 -4.43 23.28
C GLU A 15 8.97 -4.46 22.18
N GLY A 16 7.72 -4.65 22.56
CA GLY A 16 6.61 -4.82 21.60
C GLY A 16 6.47 -6.22 20.99
N GLU A 17 7.56 -7.03 20.93
CA GLU A 17 7.49 -8.40 20.41
C GLU A 17 6.85 -9.35 21.43
N TYR A 18 6.05 -10.28 20.95
CA TYR A 18 5.43 -11.35 21.73
C TYR A 18 5.17 -12.58 20.87
N GLN A 19 5.41 -13.79 21.41
CA GLN A 19 5.00 -15.04 20.76
C GLN A 19 3.66 -15.53 21.33
N ARG A 20 2.69 -15.75 20.46
CA ARG A 20 1.38 -16.28 20.81
C ARG A 20 1.43 -17.81 21.02
N LYS A 21 0.43 -18.34 21.70
CA LYS A 21 0.26 -19.80 21.93
C LYS A 21 0.14 -20.60 20.62
N ASP A 22 -0.37 -19.97 19.54
CA ASP A 22 -0.49 -20.57 18.21
C ASP A 22 0.83 -20.56 17.41
N GLY A 23 1.93 -20.09 18.00
CA GLY A 23 3.25 -20.02 17.41
C GLY A 23 3.53 -18.77 16.58
N ARG A 24 2.51 -17.93 16.31
CA ARG A 24 2.74 -16.65 15.62
C ARG A 24 3.40 -15.65 16.53
N TYR A 25 4.24 -14.80 15.94
CA TYR A 25 4.80 -13.63 16.58
C TYR A 25 3.92 -12.42 16.34
N ARG A 26 3.83 -11.53 17.33
CA ARG A 26 3.12 -10.25 17.29
C ARG A 26 4.11 -9.15 17.66
N PHE A 27 4.07 -8.06 16.92
CA PHE A 27 4.69 -6.78 17.30
C PHE A 27 3.60 -5.76 17.53
N ARG A 28 3.66 -5.06 18.65
CA ARG A 28 2.75 -3.99 19.06
C ARG A 28 3.49 -2.68 19.00
N TYR A 29 2.92 -1.69 18.33
CA TYR A 29 3.46 -0.34 18.23
C TYR A 29 2.34 0.70 18.28
N LEU A 30 2.70 1.98 18.51
CA LEU A 30 1.79 3.11 18.38
C LEU A 30 1.97 3.70 16.98
N ASP A 31 0.88 4.00 16.31
CA ASP A 31 0.91 4.77 15.06
C ASP A 31 1.07 6.27 15.36
N GLU A 32 1.13 7.09 14.31
CA GLU A 32 1.30 8.54 14.43
C GLU A 32 0.15 9.23 15.18
N ASP A 33 -1.04 8.65 15.17
CA ASP A 33 -2.20 9.13 15.94
C ASP A 33 -2.16 8.66 17.40
N GLY A 34 -1.10 7.96 17.83
CA GLY A 34 -0.99 7.37 19.17
C GLY A 34 -1.89 6.16 19.39
N LYS A 35 -2.47 5.57 18.36
CA LYS A 35 -3.30 4.37 18.45
C LYS A 35 -2.47 3.10 18.44
N GLU A 36 -2.83 2.15 19.27
CA GLU A 36 -2.16 0.86 19.32
C GLU A 36 -2.45 0.03 18.06
N GLN A 37 -1.39 -0.40 17.39
CA GLN A 37 -1.43 -1.25 16.21
C GLN A 37 -0.70 -2.56 16.49
N ASN A 38 -1.13 -3.63 15.78
CA ASN A 38 -0.55 -4.95 15.92
C ASN A 38 -0.25 -5.55 14.55
N VAL A 39 0.97 -6.05 14.38
CA VAL A 39 1.37 -6.80 13.19
C VAL A 39 1.78 -8.21 13.58
N TYR A 40 1.54 -9.17 12.68
CA TYR A 40 1.76 -10.58 12.95
C TYR A 40 2.65 -11.21 11.89
N SER A 41 3.44 -12.21 12.28
CA SER A 41 4.19 -13.10 11.37
C SER A 41 4.37 -14.48 11.97
N TRP A 42 4.49 -15.49 11.10
CA TRP A 42 4.86 -16.85 11.51
C TRP A 42 6.36 -17.01 11.79
N ARG A 43 7.18 -16.03 11.40
CA ARG A 43 8.62 -16.03 11.57
C ARG A 43 9.05 -14.82 12.39
N LEU A 44 9.98 -15.01 13.31
CA LEU A 44 10.60 -13.90 14.03
C LEU A 44 11.66 -13.22 13.15
N ASP A 45 12.57 -14.02 12.62
CA ASP A 45 13.69 -13.57 11.79
C ASP A 45 13.59 -14.08 10.34
N LYS A 46 14.28 -13.40 9.43
CA LYS A 46 14.30 -13.71 7.98
C LYS A 46 14.70 -15.17 7.69
N ASN A 47 15.60 -15.73 8.51
CA ASN A 47 16.14 -17.08 8.33
C ASN A 47 15.26 -18.18 8.97
N ASP A 48 14.19 -17.81 9.68
CA ASP A 48 13.29 -18.79 10.26
C ASP A 48 12.54 -19.57 9.17
N PRO A 49 12.39 -20.91 9.31
CA PRO A 49 11.60 -21.69 8.38
C PRO A 49 10.11 -21.32 8.48
N MET A 50 9.43 -21.34 7.33
CA MET A 50 7.97 -21.22 7.32
C MET A 50 7.32 -22.50 7.84
N PRO A 51 6.28 -22.40 8.67
CA PRO A 51 5.47 -23.56 9.02
C PRO A 51 4.82 -24.20 7.79
N LYS A 52 4.72 -25.52 7.78
CA LYS A 52 4.08 -26.29 6.69
C LYS A 52 2.67 -25.76 6.39
N GLY A 53 2.34 -25.59 5.14
CA GLY A 53 1.02 -25.13 4.69
C GLY A 53 0.77 -23.62 4.79
N LYS A 54 1.76 -22.82 5.18
CA LYS A 54 1.63 -21.34 5.24
C LYS A 54 2.30 -20.68 4.05
N LYS A 55 1.67 -19.62 3.53
CA LYS A 55 2.24 -18.80 2.45
C LYS A 55 3.46 -18.03 2.97
N ARG A 56 4.48 -17.92 2.11
CA ARG A 56 5.68 -17.14 2.43
C ARG A 56 5.32 -15.68 2.68
N GLU A 57 5.72 -15.17 3.83
CA GLU A 57 5.55 -13.77 4.24
C GLU A 57 6.84 -13.21 4.85
N PRO A 58 7.03 -11.89 4.93
CA PRO A 58 8.12 -11.29 5.67
C PRO A 58 8.10 -11.71 7.14
N SER A 59 9.29 -11.84 7.76
CA SER A 59 9.42 -12.08 9.19
C SER A 59 8.90 -10.89 10.01
N LEU A 60 8.68 -11.09 11.31
CA LEU A 60 8.22 -10.03 12.19
C LEU A 60 9.18 -8.85 12.16
N ARG A 61 10.49 -9.10 12.31
CA ARG A 61 11.54 -8.08 12.34
C ARG A 61 11.75 -7.36 11.01
N GLU A 62 11.45 -8.00 9.88
CA GLU A 62 11.39 -7.30 8.59
C GLU A 62 10.20 -6.33 8.54
N LYS A 63 9.04 -6.75 9.08
CA LYS A 63 7.85 -5.90 9.20
C LYS A 63 8.08 -4.75 10.19
N GLU A 64 8.73 -4.99 11.33
CA GLU A 64 9.13 -3.95 12.31
C GLU A 64 10.00 -2.89 11.65
N LYS A 65 11.08 -3.31 11.00
CA LYS A 65 11.99 -2.37 10.32
C LYS A 65 11.27 -1.51 9.28
N GLN A 66 10.28 -2.07 8.58
CA GLN A 66 9.48 -1.32 7.62
C GLN A 66 8.57 -0.30 8.35
N ILE A 67 7.92 -0.72 9.44
CA ILE A 67 7.05 0.15 10.26
C ILE A 67 7.86 1.29 10.88
N GLU A 68 9.04 0.99 11.46
CA GLU A 68 9.93 2.01 12.04
C GLU A 68 10.36 3.03 10.98
N ALA A 69 10.68 2.56 9.77
CA ALA A 69 11.02 3.44 8.67
C ALA A 69 9.81 4.28 8.18
N ASP A 70 8.60 3.70 8.17
CA ASP A 70 7.38 4.41 7.80
C ASP A 70 7.02 5.48 8.84
N LEU A 71 7.15 5.17 10.14
CA LEU A 71 6.95 6.13 11.23
C LEU A 71 8.01 7.23 11.22
N PHE A 72 9.28 6.90 10.95
CA PHE A 72 10.37 7.88 10.84
C PHE A 72 10.15 8.85 9.68
N ASP A 73 9.63 8.37 8.57
CA ASP A 73 9.33 9.19 7.39
C ASP A 73 7.94 9.87 7.47
N HIS A 74 7.28 9.81 8.63
CA HIS A 74 5.90 10.31 8.85
C HIS A 74 4.87 9.75 7.84
N ILE A 75 5.14 8.57 7.28
CA ILE A 75 4.21 7.91 6.38
C ILE A 75 3.12 7.25 7.20
N VAL A 76 1.89 7.73 7.05
CA VAL A 76 0.71 7.18 7.75
C VAL A 76 0.58 5.69 7.42
N THR A 77 1.01 4.83 8.33
CA THR A 77 1.02 3.36 8.16
C THR A 77 -0.37 2.78 7.89
N ASN A 78 -1.43 3.54 8.19
CA ASN A 78 -2.83 3.24 7.90
C ASN A 78 -3.43 4.06 6.75
N GLY A 79 -2.73 5.03 6.18
CA GLY A 79 -3.18 5.85 5.04
C GLY A 79 -3.44 5.02 3.78
N GLY A 80 -2.88 3.83 3.72
CA GLY A 80 -3.06 2.89 2.63
C GLY A 80 -4.39 2.12 2.62
N LYS A 81 -5.40 2.49 3.41
CA LYS A 81 -6.76 1.91 3.27
C LYS A 81 -7.48 2.41 2.03
N LEU A 82 -7.08 3.57 1.49
CA LEU A 82 -7.64 4.11 0.25
C LEU A 82 -7.39 3.17 -0.92
N THR A 83 -8.44 2.94 -1.71
CA THR A 83 -8.33 2.27 -3.00
C THR A 83 -7.90 3.25 -4.09
N VAL A 84 -7.43 2.74 -5.22
CA VAL A 84 -7.10 3.56 -6.40
C VAL A 84 -8.31 4.40 -6.84
N LEU A 85 -9.50 3.82 -6.81
CA LEU A 85 -10.75 4.51 -7.16
C LEU A 85 -11.01 5.68 -6.21
N GLU A 86 -10.99 5.44 -4.90
CA GLU A 86 -11.22 6.46 -3.87
C GLU A 86 -10.18 7.59 -3.93
N LEU A 87 -8.91 7.26 -4.20
CA LEU A 87 -7.87 8.26 -4.41
C LEU A 87 -8.20 9.17 -5.59
N VAL A 88 -8.60 8.59 -6.73
CA VAL A 88 -8.93 9.37 -7.94
C VAL A 88 -10.20 10.19 -7.72
N GLU A 89 -11.21 9.66 -7.05
CA GLU A 89 -12.42 10.41 -6.69
C GLU A 89 -12.08 11.59 -5.77
N LYS A 90 -11.23 11.38 -4.73
CA LYS A 90 -10.71 12.45 -3.87
C LYS A 90 -9.94 13.51 -4.69
N TYR A 91 -9.02 13.09 -5.56
CA TYR A 91 -8.27 14.02 -6.41
C TYR A 91 -9.17 14.87 -7.29
N VAL A 92 -10.18 14.26 -7.93
CA VAL A 92 -11.11 14.96 -8.80
C VAL A 92 -12.02 15.92 -8.03
N SER A 93 -12.45 15.56 -6.80
CA SER A 93 -13.28 16.41 -5.96
C SER A 93 -12.59 17.72 -5.53
N LEU A 94 -11.26 17.71 -5.46
CA LEU A 94 -10.46 18.89 -5.12
C LEU A 94 -10.19 19.82 -6.32
N LYS A 95 -10.59 19.41 -7.54
CA LYS A 95 -10.39 20.23 -8.75
C LYS A 95 -11.51 21.24 -8.91
N THR A 96 -11.16 22.52 -8.88
CA THR A 96 -12.06 23.66 -9.12
C THR A 96 -11.74 24.33 -10.46
N GLY A 97 -12.70 24.97 -11.07
CA GLY A 97 -12.50 25.76 -12.31
C GLY A 97 -12.17 24.93 -13.56
N VAL A 98 -12.51 23.65 -13.57
CA VAL A 98 -12.15 22.71 -14.67
C VAL A 98 -13.12 22.84 -15.83
N ARG A 99 -12.61 22.86 -17.07
CA ARG A 99 -13.45 22.90 -18.28
C ARG A 99 -14.32 21.63 -18.38
N HIS A 100 -15.51 21.78 -18.95
CA HIS A 100 -16.51 20.70 -19.11
C HIS A 100 -15.92 19.42 -19.76
N ASN A 101 -15.09 19.53 -20.79
CA ASN A 101 -14.47 18.40 -21.46
C ASN A 101 -13.48 17.65 -20.53
N THR A 102 -12.79 18.37 -19.64
CA THR A 102 -11.91 17.76 -18.64
C THR A 102 -12.70 16.98 -17.58
N VAL A 103 -13.84 17.50 -17.15
CA VAL A 103 -14.76 16.81 -16.24
C VAL A 103 -15.27 15.51 -16.86
N ALA A 104 -15.64 15.54 -18.16
CA ALA A 104 -16.05 14.34 -18.89
C ALA A 104 -14.92 13.29 -18.94
N GLY A 105 -13.66 13.74 -19.15
CA GLY A 105 -12.49 12.88 -19.09
C GLY A 105 -12.31 12.23 -17.71
N TYR A 106 -12.45 12.97 -16.62
CA TYR A 106 -12.39 12.43 -15.25
C TYR A 106 -13.46 11.37 -15.00
N LYS A 107 -14.73 11.65 -15.41
CA LYS A 107 -15.83 10.67 -15.30
C LYS A 107 -15.52 9.39 -16.05
N THR A 108 -14.92 9.48 -17.22
CA THR A 108 -14.51 8.32 -18.02
C THR A 108 -13.49 7.47 -17.27
N VAL A 109 -12.44 8.08 -16.67
CA VAL A 109 -11.42 7.37 -15.90
C VAL A 109 -12.03 6.70 -14.67
N ILE A 110 -12.88 7.41 -13.92
CA ILE A 110 -13.60 6.87 -12.76
C ILE A 110 -14.45 5.65 -13.16
N ASN A 111 -15.19 5.73 -14.28
CA ASN A 111 -16.01 4.62 -14.75
C ASN A 111 -15.19 3.41 -15.19
N ILE A 112 -13.98 3.61 -15.72
CA ILE A 112 -13.05 2.53 -16.02
C ILE A 112 -12.61 1.87 -14.70
N LEU A 113 -12.15 2.65 -13.73
CA LEU A 113 -11.69 2.13 -12.43
C LEU A 113 -12.80 1.39 -11.67
N LYS A 114 -14.05 1.82 -11.74
CA LYS A 114 -15.20 1.11 -11.13
C LYS A 114 -15.39 -0.30 -11.68
N LYS A 115 -15.10 -0.51 -12.96
CA LYS A 115 -15.24 -1.80 -13.64
C LYS A 115 -14.00 -2.70 -13.47
N GLU A 116 -12.83 -2.11 -13.26
CA GLU A 116 -11.55 -2.82 -13.24
C GLU A 116 -11.17 -3.27 -11.82
N PRO A 117 -10.61 -4.49 -11.66
CA PRO A 117 -10.05 -4.94 -10.38
C PRO A 117 -8.96 -4.00 -9.85
N PHE A 118 -8.22 -3.32 -10.75
CA PHE A 118 -7.18 -2.35 -10.41
C PHE A 118 -7.74 -1.19 -9.57
N GLY A 119 -8.95 -0.72 -9.85
CA GLY A 119 -9.59 0.35 -9.08
C GLY A 119 -9.86 -0.01 -7.61
N ARG A 120 -10.01 -1.31 -7.31
CA ARG A 120 -10.25 -1.82 -5.95
C ARG A 120 -8.97 -2.12 -5.17
N GLN A 121 -7.81 -2.03 -5.82
CA GLN A 121 -6.53 -2.24 -5.14
C GLN A 121 -6.24 -1.08 -4.20
N ARG A 122 -5.67 -1.39 -3.05
CA ARG A 122 -5.17 -0.38 -2.11
C ARG A 122 -3.95 0.32 -2.69
N ILE A 123 -3.88 1.64 -2.55
CA ILE A 123 -2.79 2.46 -3.10
C ILE A 123 -1.42 2.07 -2.58
N ASP A 124 -1.32 1.64 -1.32
CA ASP A 124 -0.07 1.19 -0.69
C ASP A 124 0.46 -0.15 -1.26
N LYS A 125 -0.37 -0.90 -1.96
CA LYS A 125 -0.03 -2.18 -2.61
C LYS A 125 0.27 -2.06 -4.09
N VAL A 126 -0.07 -0.93 -4.71
CA VAL A 126 0.17 -0.71 -6.14
C VAL A 126 1.65 -0.45 -6.39
N ARG A 127 2.28 -1.32 -7.16
CA ARG A 127 3.67 -1.17 -7.62
C ARG A 127 3.70 -0.57 -9.03
N LEU A 128 4.86 -0.04 -9.41
CA LEU A 128 5.10 0.45 -10.77
C LEU A 128 4.82 -0.63 -11.84
N SER A 129 5.19 -1.90 -11.55
CA SER A 129 4.90 -3.04 -12.43
C SER A 129 3.41 -3.24 -12.64
N ASP A 130 2.60 -3.10 -11.58
CA ASP A 130 1.15 -3.29 -11.62
C ASP A 130 0.48 -2.18 -12.43
N ALA A 131 0.94 -0.93 -12.23
CA ALA A 131 0.48 0.23 -13.00
C ALA A 131 0.79 0.08 -14.50
N LYS A 132 2.01 -0.32 -14.86
CA LYS A 132 2.39 -0.60 -16.25
C LYS A 132 1.60 -1.75 -16.85
N ALA A 133 1.49 -2.88 -16.13
CA ALA A 133 0.75 -4.05 -16.60
C ALA A 133 -0.72 -3.74 -16.86
N TRP A 134 -1.35 -2.94 -15.98
CA TRP A 134 -2.73 -2.52 -16.17
C TRP A 134 -2.92 -1.61 -17.39
N LEU A 135 -2.04 -0.63 -17.62
CA LEU A 135 -2.11 0.22 -18.81
C LEU A 135 -1.91 -0.59 -20.11
N ILE A 136 -0.98 -1.57 -20.10
CA ILE A 136 -0.76 -2.49 -21.22
C ILE A 136 -2.01 -3.34 -21.47
N LYS A 137 -2.66 -3.84 -20.40
CA LYS A 137 -3.92 -4.59 -20.50
C LYS A 137 -5.00 -3.73 -21.18
N LEU A 138 -5.18 -2.49 -20.74
CA LEU A 138 -6.17 -1.57 -21.33
C LEU A 138 -5.88 -1.31 -22.82
N GLN A 139 -4.61 -1.24 -23.22
CA GLN A 139 -4.23 -1.02 -24.61
C GLN A 139 -4.40 -2.28 -25.46
N LYS A 140 -3.88 -3.43 -25.00
CA LYS A 140 -3.82 -4.64 -25.82
C LYS A 140 -5.08 -5.51 -25.77
N VAL A 141 -5.70 -5.60 -24.57
CA VAL A 141 -6.89 -6.44 -24.36
C VAL A 141 -8.16 -5.65 -24.61
N ASP A 142 -8.27 -4.46 -24.02
CA ASP A 142 -9.46 -3.62 -24.15
C ASP A 142 -9.40 -2.73 -25.40
N SER A 143 -8.39 -2.88 -26.26
CA SER A 143 -8.20 -2.19 -27.55
C SER A 143 -8.27 -0.65 -27.44
N ARG A 144 -7.85 -0.06 -26.32
CA ARG A 144 -7.86 1.40 -26.15
C ARG A 144 -6.72 2.05 -26.91
N GLY A 145 -7.05 3.10 -27.67
CA GLY A 145 -6.06 3.87 -28.40
C GLY A 145 -5.04 4.58 -27.48
N TYR A 146 -3.89 4.90 -28.03
CA TYR A 146 -2.78 5.57 -27.31
C TYR A 146 -3.21 6.85 -26.59
N SER A 147 -3.99 7.73 -27.25
CA SER A 147 -4.49 8.98 -26.65
C SER A 147 -5.38 8.72 -25.41
N SER A 148 -6.17 7.64 -25.42
CA SER A 148 -6.98 7.24 -24.28
C SER A 148 -6.11 6.81 -23.10
N ILE A 149 -5.09 6.00 -23.36
CA ILE A 149 -4.11 5.56 -22.32
C ILE A 149 -3.36 6.77 -21.75
N HIS A 150 -2.94 7.70 -22.60
CA HIS A 150 -2.28 8.93 -22.18
C HIS A 150 -3.20 9.78 -21.28
N SER A 151 -4.49 9.92 -21.64
CA SER A 151 -5.47 10.64 -20.84
C SER A 151 -5.72 9.98 -19.47
N ILE A 152 -5.85 8.65 -19.45
CA ILE A 152 -6.00 7.87 -18.19
C ILE A 152 -4.79 8.08 -17.28
N ARG A 153 -3.56 7.95 -17.82
CA ARG A 153 -2.35 8.20 -17.07
C ARG A 153 -2.26 9.65 -16.60
N GLY A 154 -2.72 10.60 -17.42
CA GLY A 154 -2.79 12.03 -17.10
C GLY A 154 -3.67 12.37 -15.89
N VAL A 155 -4.60 11.49 -15.51
CA VAL A 155 -5.40 11.61 -14.30
C VAL A 155 -4.75 10.86 -13.12
N LEU A 156 -4.26 9.65 -13.36
CA LEU A 156 -3.70 8.80 -12.31
C LEU A 156 -2.36 9.33 -11.78
N ARG A 157 -1.46 9.78 -12.66
CA ARG A 157 -0.14 10.28 -12.23
C ARG A 157 -0.24 11.42 -11.21
N PRO A 158 -0.99 12.49 -11.43
CA PRO A 158 -1.14 13.56 -10.44
C PRO A 158 -1.96 13.14 -9.22
N ALA A 159 -2.93 12.22 -9.34
CA ALA A 159 -3.66 11.68 -8.19
C ALA A 159 -2.72 10.91 -7.25
N PHE A 160 -1.86 10.06 -7.80
CA PHE A 160 -0.85 9.35 -7.03
C PHE A 160 0.28 10.27 -6.53
N GLN A 161 0.57 11.37 -7.25
CA GLN A 161 1.51 12.38 -6.75
C GLN A 161 0.94 13.07 -5.51
N MET A 162 -0.33 13.44 -5.51
CA MET A 162 -1.01 13.96 -4.33
C MET A 162 -0.91 12.98 -3.15
N ALA A 163 -1.03 11.68 -3.40
CA ALA A 163 -0.87 10.68 -2.34
C ALA A 163 0.57 10.58 -1.81
N VAL A 164 1.58 10.90 -2.62
CA VAL A 164 2.98 11.03 -2.15
C VAL A 164 3.14 12.32 -1.35
N ASP A 165 2.60 13.43 -1.83
CA ASP A 165 2.70 14.74 -1.19
C ASP A 165 1.90 14.80 0.14
N ASP A 166 0.85 13.97 0.27
CA ASP A 166 0.06 13.75 1.50
C ASP A 166 0.67 12.64 2.41
N ASP A 167 1.88 12.16 2.14
CA ASP A 167 2.59 11.09 2.88
C ASP A 167 1.80 9.77 3.04
N LEU A 168 0.85 9.50 2.12
CA LEU A 168 0.07 8.26 2.11
C LEU A 168 0.85 7.09 1.47
N ILE A 169 1.78 7.39 0.56
CA ILE A 169 2.65 6.42 -0.12
C ILE A 169 4.03 7.03 -0.39
N ARG A 170 5.08 6.20 -0.39
CA ARG A 170 6.47 6.67 -0.60
C ARG A 170 6.80 7.08 -2.03
N LYS A 171 6.20 6.44 -3.02
CA LYS A 171 6.56 6.61 -4.44
C LYS A 171 5.33 6.53 -5.32
N ASN A 172 5.31 7.38 -6.33
CA ASN A 172 4.27 7.38 -7.34
C ASN A 172 4.45 6.20 -8.32
N PRO A 173 3.54 5.20 -8.36
CA PRO A 173 3.62 4.07 -9.28
C PRO A 173 3.44 4.47 -10.76
N PHE A 174 2.92 5.66 -11.06
CA PHE A 174 2.79 6.24 -12.41
C PHE A 174 3.89 7.25 -12.75
N GLY A 175 4.97 7.32 -11.95
CA GLY A 175 6.10 8.23 -12.15
C GLY A 175 7.03 7.90 -13.31
N PHE A 176 6.76 6.84 -14.08
CA PHE A 176 7.53 6.47 -15.27
C PHE A 176 7.17 7.34 -16.48
N GLU A 177 8.04 7.39 -17.49
CA GLU A 177 7.81 8.05 -18.79
C GLU A 177 6.95 7.21 -19.73
#